data_52105263342d4c88330a0638f85fa88b
#
_entry.id   52105263342d4c88330a0638f85fa88b
#
_cell.length_a   1.000
_cell.length_b   1.000
_cell.length_c   1.000
_cell.angle_alpha   90.00
_cell.angle_beta   90.00
_cell.angle_gamma   90.00
#
_symmetry.space_group_name_H-M   'P 1'
#
loop_
_entity.id
_entity.type
_entity.pdbx_description
1 polymer ?
#
loop_
_entity_poly.entity_id
_entity_poly.type
_entity_poly.pdbx_seq_one_letter_code
_entity_poly.pdbx_strand_id
1 'polypeptide(L)'
;MQHDRSRGRSTLNRMTPSRTAPAARPKGSARDRRPPRIALAFAGGGPLGAIYEIGALCALADALKGLDFNGCDHYVGVSAGGFIAAGLANGITPRQLCDAFIEDRLGDDHFDPASLMKPAWHELGDRARRVPGLLGGALWAWMAQGKSLTNAFERMGAALPTGVFDNEGIHEQVQRLFDKPGRSNDFRRLRARLTLVATELDTGEAAPFGRPGWDHVPISRAIQASAALPGLFPPVEIEGKHYVDGALKKTVHATVALDEGVDLLICLN
;
A
#
# COMPACT_ATOMS: atom_id res chain seq x y z
N MET A 1 -56.34 -77.05 11.06
CA MET A 1 -55.34 -76.42 10.17
C MET A 1 -55.51 -74.92 10.27
N GLN A 2 -54.84 -74.30 11.17
CA GLN A 2 -54.90 -72.86 11.41
C GLN A 2 -53.48 -72.32 11.60
N HIS A 3 -53.06 -71.40 10.72
CA HIS A 3 -51.77 -70.72 10.77
C HIS A 3 -51.94 -69.51 11.65
N ASP A 4 -51.18 -69.50 12.73
CA ASP A 4 -50.99 -68.38 13.58
C ASP A 4 -49.80 -67.56 13.04
N ARG A 5 -49.94 -66.23 12.79
CA ARG A 5 -48.93 -65.29 12.40
C ARG A 5 -48.81 -64.21 13.48
N SER A 6 -47.95 -64.47 14.44
CA SER A 6 -47.54 -63.44 15.40
C SER A 6 -46.58 -62.48 14.75
N ARG A 7 -46.96 -61.18 14.62
CA ARG A 7 -46.10 -60.08 14.18
C ARG A 7 -45.37 -59.50 15.36
N GLY A 8 -44.03 -59.71 15.40
CA GLY A 8 -43.18 -59.04 16.31
C GLY A 8 -43.00 -57.56 15.89
N ARG A 9 -43.36 -56.61 16.76
CA ARG A 9 -43.05 -55.20 16.63
C ARG A 9 -41.64 -54.95 17.19
N SER A 10 -40.71 -54.63 16.31
CA SER A 10 -39.41 -54.12 16.67
C SER A 10 -39.52 -52.63 17.04
N THR A 11 -39.29 -52.29 18.30
CA THR A 11 -39.16 -50.90 18.78
C THR A 11 -37.77 -50.38 18.47
N LEU A 12 -37.65 -49.59 17.41
CA LEU A 12 -36.46 -48.82 17.12
C LEU A 12 -36.29 -47.67 18.13
N ASN A 13 -35.36 -47.86 19.04
CA ASN A 13 -34.93 -46.88 20.01
C ASN A 13 -34.14 -45.79 19.27
N ARG A 14 -34.75 -44.63 19.01
CA ARG A 14 -34.04 -43.46 18.44
C ARG A 14 -33.14 -42.85 19.52
N MET A 15 -31.87 -43.15 19.44
CA MET A 15 -30.81 -42.39 20.16
C MET A 15 -30.73 -41.01 19.55
N THR A 16 -31.18 -39.99 20.25
CA THR A 16 -30.93 -38.60 19.98
C THR A 16 -29.44 -38.29 20.30
N PRO A 17 -28.67 -37.72 19.37
CA PRO A 17 -27.30 -37.31 19.70
C PRO A 17 -27.34 -36.12 20.68
N SER A 18 -26.76 -36.34 21.85
CA SER A 18 -26.53 -35.29 22.83
C SER A 18 -25.66 -34.19 22.19
N ARG A 19 -26.23 -32.98 22.01
CA ARG A 19 -25.45 -31.79 21.65
C ARG A 19 -24.62 -31.42 22.87
N THR A 20 -23.37 -31.86 22.88
CA THR A 20 -22.35 -31.30 23.76
C THR A 20 -22.21 -29.81 23.43
N ALA A 21 -22.53 -28.96 24.38
CA ALA A 21 -22.29 -27.52 24.28
C ALA A 21 -20.79 -27.26 24.05
N PRO A 22 -20.42 -26.30 23.20
CA PRO A 22 -19.00 -25.98 23.01
C PRO A 22 -18.41 -25.54 24.33
N ALA A 23 -17.27 -26.15 24.71
CA ALA A 23 -16.55 -25.82 25.91
C ALA A 23 -16.28 -24.30 25.94
N ALA A 24 -16.65 -23.65 27.04
CA ALA A 24 -16.40 -22.24 27.26
C ALA A 24 -14.89 -22.01 27.16
N ARG A 25 -14.45 -21.12 26.27
CA ARG A 25 -13.06 -20.68 26.18
C ARG A 25 -12.63 -20.13 27.55
N PRO A 26 -11.47 -20.54 28.07
CA PRO A 26 -11.00 -20.03 29.36
C PRO A 26 -10.90 -18.49 29.26
N LYS A 27 -11.58 -17.79 30.12
CA LYS A 27 -11.45 -16.35 30.31
C LYS A 27 -10.06 -16.10 30.90
N GLY A 28 -9.07 -15.87 30.04
CA GLY A 28 -7.75 -15.43 30.48
C GLY A 28 -7.89 -14.15 31.27
N SER A 29 -7.18 -14.06 32.39
CA SER A 29 -7.23 -12.93 33.31
C SER A 29 -6.90 -11.64 32.55
N ALA A 30 -7.71 -10.58 32.76
CA ALA A 30 -7.60 -9.30 32.07
C ALA A 30 -6.32 -8.49 32.45
N ARG A 31 -5.44 -9.06 33.28
CA ARG A 31 -4.29 -8.33 33.86
C ARG A 31 -2.97 -8.41 33.08
N ASP A 32 -2.86 -9.28 32.03
CA ASP A 32 -1.58 -9.50 31.30
C ASP A 32 -1.66 -9.35 29.78
N ARG A 33 -2.68 -8.67 29.26
CA ARG A 33 -2.74 -8.45 27.81
C ARG A 33 -2.03 -7.14 27.47
N ARG A 34 -0.83 -7.25 26.86
CA ARG A 34 -0.24 -6.11 26.15
C ARG A 34 -1.28 -5.52 25.17
N PRO A 35 -1.27 -4.20 24.93
CA PRO A 35 -2.12 -3.63 23.91
C PRO A 35 -1.85 -4.34 22.55
N PRO A 36 -2.88 -4.55 21.73
CA PRO A 36 -2.71 -5.17 20.43
C PRO A 36 -1.81 -4.31 19.55
N ARG A 37 -0.86 -4.95 18.86
CA ARG A 37 -0.04 -4.29 17.84
C ARG A 37 -0.82 -4.21 16.55
N ILE A 38 -1.02 -2.99 16.07
CA ILE A 38 -1.88 -2.69 14.91
C ILE A 38 -1.02 -2.17 13.76
N ALA A 39 -1.27 -2.70 12.57
CA ALA A 39 -0.66 -2.19 11.35
C ALA A 39 -1.71 -1.75 10.34
N LEU A 40 -1.33 -0.75 9.52
CA LEU A 40 -2.08 -0.29 8.37
C LEU A 40 -1.25 -0.55 7.11
N ALA A 41 -1.88 -1.08 6.07
CA ALA A 41 -1.26 -1.27 4.76
C ALA A 41 -2.08 -0.60 3.67
N PHE A 42 -1.39 0.21 2.85
CA PHE A 42 -1.97 1.02 1.80
C PHE A 42 -1.46 0.58 0.43
N ALA A 43 -2.36 0.48 -0.52
CA ALA A 43 -2.08 0.02 -1.87
C ALA A 43 -1.45 1.10 -2.77
N GLY A 44 -0.87 0.65 -3.86
CA GLY A 44 -0.62 1.52 -5.01
C GLY A 44 -1.89 1.70 -5.82
N GLY A 45 -2.13 2.92 -6.30
CA GLY A 45 -3.35 3.20 -7.10
C GLY A 45 -3.32 4.58 -7.76
N GLY A 46 -2.16 5.24 -7.75
CA GLY A 46 -2.02 6.59 -8.27
C GLY A 46 -2.91 7.61 -7.53
N PRO A 47 -3.17 8.79 -8.09
CA PRO A 47 -3.96 9.82 -7.43
C PRO A 47 -5.39 9.39 -7.07
N LEU A 48 -6.04 8.60 -7.93
CA LEU A 48 -7.41 8.13 -7.66
C LEU A 48 -7.45 7.10 -6.52
N GLY A 49 -6.44 6.22 -6.45
CA GLY A 49 -6.27 5.30 -5.33
C GLY A 49 -6.05 6.05 -4.02
N ALA A 50 -5.20 7.09 -4.02
CA ALA A 50 -4.98 7.92 -2.84
C ALA A 50 -6.28 8.59 -2.33
N ILE A 51 -7.09 9.16 -3.22
CA ILE A 51 -8.38 9.77 -2.87
C ILE A 51 -9.32 8.73 -2.21
N TYR A 52 -9.40 7.54 -2.81
CA TYR A 52 -10.19 6.43 -2.25
C TYR A 52 -9.71 6.02 -0.86
N GLU A 53 -8.40 5.77 -0.71
CA GLU A 53 -7.80 5.31 0.55
C GLU A 53 -7.93 6.37 1.67
N ILE A 54 -7.74 7.66 1.35
CA ILE A 54 -7.92 8.75 2.31
C ILE A 54 -9.39 8.84 2.73
N GLY A 55 -10.33 8.76 1.78
CA GLY A 55 -11.76 8.75 2.08
C GLY A 55 -12.17 7.56 2.96
N ALA A 56 -11.68 6.36 2.63
CA ALA A 56 -11.92 5.16 3.43
C ALA A 56 -11.30 5.28 4.84
N LEU A 57 -10.09 5.84 4.94
CA LEU A 57 -9.42 6.09 6.22
C LEU A 57 -10.21 7.08 7.10
N CYS A 58 -10.73 8.16 6.52
CA CYS A 58 -11.59 9.10 7.24
C CYS A 58 -12.88 8.43 7.72
N ALA A 59 -13.54 7.66 6.86
CA ALA A 59 -14.76 6.93 7.24
C ALA A 59 -14.50 5.91 8.36
N LEU A 60 -13.36 5.20 8.32
CA LEU A 60 -12.95 4.29 9.38
C LEU A 60 -12.64 5.04 10.69
N ALA A 61 -11.99 6.20 10.62
CA ALA A 61 -11.69 7.02 11.79
C ALA A 61 -12.97 7.53 12.47
N ASP A 62 -14.01 7.84 11.70
CA ASP A 62 -15.31 8.24 12.22
C ASP A 62 -16.10 7.07 12.83
N ALA A 63 -16.00 5.89 12.21
CA ALA A 63 -16.77 4.70 12.59
C ALA A 63 -16.15 3.90 13.75
N LEU A 64 -14.82 3.81 13.81
CA LEU A 64 -14.10 2.96 14.76
C LEU A 64 -13.67 3.77 16.00
N LYS A 65 -14.51 3.76 17.03
CA LYS A 65 -14.18 4.41 18.30
C LYS A 65 -13.09 3.65 19.05
N GLY A 66 -12.08 4.38 19.53
CA GLY A 66 -10.99 3.82 20.34
C GLY A 66 -9.79 3.32 19.54
N LEU A 67 -9.79 3.47 18.22
CA LEU A 67 -8.63 3.28 17.37
C LEU A 67 -8.05 4.64 16.96
N ASP A 68 -6.78 4.86 17.33
CA ASP A 68 -6.00 6.01 16.87
C ASP A 68 -5.18 5.61 15.65
N PHE A 69 -5.54 6.13 14.48
CA PHE A 69 -4.87 5.83 13.23
C PHE A 69 -3.44 6.39 13.15
N ASN A 70 -3.09 7.36 13.98
CA ASN A 70 -1.71 7.84 14.15
C ASN A 70 -0.96 7.11 15.27
N GLY A 71 -1.65 6.29 16.06
CA GLY A 71 -1.10 5.47 17.14
C GLY A 71 -0.82 4.02 16.77
N CYS A 72 -0.90 3.65 15.49
CA CYS A 72 -0.58 2.29 15.04
C CYS A 72 0.92 2.01 15.15
N ASP A 73 1.27 0.71 15.27
CA ASP A 73 2.67 0.28 15.46
C ASP A 73 3.45 0.22 14.15
N HIS A 74 2.77 -0.08 13.04
CA HIS A 74 3.43 -0.24 11.74
C HIS A 74 2.55 0.28 10.58
N TYR A 75 3.15 1.06 9.70
CA TYR A 75 2.55 1.53 8.46
C TYR A 75 3.32 0.96 7.28
N VAL A 76 2.60 0.39 6.33
CA VAL A 76 3.16 -0.13 5.07
C VAL A 76 2.50 0.60 3.92
N GLY A 77 3.30 1.09 2.98
CA GLY A 77 2.77 1.80 1.83
C GLY A 77 3.48 1.45 0.53
N VAL A 78 2.74 1.51 -0.56
CA VAL A 78 3.22 1.30 -1.93
C VAL A 78 2.73 2.44 -2.79
N SER A 79 3.61 3.05 -3.60
CA SER A 79 3.21 4.10 -4.55
C SER A 79 2.41 5.21 -3.85
N ALA A 80 1.19 5.49 -4.32
CA ALA A 80 0.28 6.47 -3.70
C ALA A 80 0.03 6.17 -2.20
N GLY A 81 -0.16 4.90 -1.82
CA GLY A 81 -0.30 4.50 -0.42
C GLY A 81 0.94 4.77 0.42
N GLY A 82 2.11 4.92 -0.21
CA GLY A 82 3.35 5.31 0.45
C GLY A 82 3.30 6.71 1.05
N PHE A 83 2.67 7.67 0.36
CA PHE A 83 2.45 9.03 0.88
C PHE A 83 1.55 9.02 2.10
N ILE A 84 0.45 8.25 2.05
CA ILE A 84 -0.51 8.12 3.14
C ILE A 84 0.15 7.49 4.37
N ALA A 85 0.83 6.35 4.18
CA ALA A 85 1.55 5.64 5.24
C ALA A 85 2.59 6.53 5.91
N ALA A 86 3.40 7.26 5.12
CA ALA A 86 4.43 8.16 5.63
C ALA A 86 3.84 9.39 6.32
N GLY A 87 2.72 9.92 5.83
CA GLY A 87 1.98 11.00 6.47
C GLY A 87 1.49 10.61 7.85
N LEU A 88 0.80 9.46 7.97
CA LEU A 88 0.32 8.93 9.25
C LEU A 88 1.45 8.67 10.25
N ALA A 89 2.56 8.05 9.78
CA ALA A 89 3.73 7.78 10.60
C ALA A 89 4.40 9.08 11.10
N ASN A 90 4.26 10.18 10.37
CA ASN A 90 4.70 11.53 10.73
C ASN A 90 3.64 12.34 11.52
N GLY A 91 2.56 11.70 11.96
CA GLY A 91 1.53 12.34 12.79
C GLY A 91 0.52 13.19 12.02
N ILE A 92 0.50 13.14 10.68
CA ILE A 92 -0.53 13.78 9.88
C ILE A 92 -1.81 12.94 10.02
N THR A 93 -2.88 13.56 10.53
CA THR A 93 -4.14 12.85 10.80
C THR A 93 -4.90 12.50 9.52
N PRO A 94 -5.81 11.51 9.54
CA PRO A 94 -6.69 11.21 8.40
C PRO A 94 -7.42 12.45 7.86
N ARG A 95 -7.91 13.31 8.76
CA ARG A 95 -8.59 14.56 8.38
C ARG A 95 -7.64 15.54 7.69
N GLN A 96 -6.44 15.72 8.19
CA GLN A 96 -5.42 16.56 7.55
C GLN A 96 -5.01 16.03 6.16
N LEU A 97 -4.94 14.70 6.00
CA LEU A 97 -4.72 14.11 4.67
C LEU A 97 -5.88 14.44 3.72
N CYS A 98 -7.13 14.35 4.19
CA CYS A 98 -8.30 14.74 3.41
C CYS A 98 -8.25 16.22 3.02
N ASP A 99 -7.97 17.11 3.98
CA ASP A 99 -7.88 18.55 3.74
C ASP A 99 -6.76 18.89 2.75
N ALA A 100 -5.61 18.17 2.79
CA ALA A 100 -4.46 18.40 1.91
C ALA A 100 -4.64 17.85 0.49
N PHE A 101 -5.24 16.66 0.34
CA PHE A 101 -5.30 15.95 -0.94
C PHE A 101 -6.64 16.06 -1.67
N ILE A 102 -7.72 16.34 -0.94
CA ILE A 102 -9.09 16.31 -1.51
C ILE A 102 -9.74 17.68 -1.46
N GLU A 103 -9.65 18.40 -0.32
CA GLU A 103 -10.39 19.64 -0.12
C GLU A 103 -9.57 20.90 -0.39
N ASP A 104 -8.27 20.77 -0.67
CA ASP A 104 -7.34 21.88 -0.97
C ASP A 104 -7.37 23.02 0.06
N ARG A 105 -7.52 22.68 1.35
CA ARG A 105 -7.76 23.64 2.45
C ARG A 105 -6.52 23.96 3.29
N LEU A 106 -5.42 23.22 3.14
CA LEU A 106 -4.22 23.42 3.94
C LEU A 106 -3.23 24.34 3.21
N GLY A 107 -3.17 25.63 3.60
CA GLY A 107 -2.28 26.63 3.03
C GLY A 107 -0.83 26.15 2.85
N ASP A 108 0.01 26.19 3.89
CA ASP A 108 1.44 25.85 3.80
C ASP A 108 1.75 24.34 3.67
N ASP A 109 0.79 23.45 3.95
CA ASP A 109 0.89 22.00 3.81
C ASP A 109 0.27 21.49 2.50
N HIS A 110 -0.07 22.39 1.59
CA HIS A 110 -0.63 22.06 0.29
C HIS A 110 0.30 21.10 -0.48
N PHE A 111 -0.22 19.94 -0.80
CA PHE A 111 0.41 19.00 -1.71
C PHE A 111 -0.25 19.16 -3.08
N ASP A 112 0.47 19.78 -4.01
CA ASP A 112 -0.04 19.96 -5.38
C ASP A 112 0.24 18.70 -6.22
N PRO A 113 -0.77 17.84 -6.47
CA PRO A 113 -0.60 16.67 -7.32
C PRO A 113 -0.21 17.04 -8.76
N ALA A 114 -0.60 18.23 -9.24
CA ALA A 114 -0.25 18.67 -10.58
C ALA A 114 1.24 19.00 -10.71
N SER A 115 1.89 19.39 -9.63
CA SER A 115 3.35 19.62 -9.62
C SER A 115 4.16 18.34 -9.83
N LEU A 116 3.57 17.17 -9.59
CA LEU A 116 4.19 15.86 -9.87
C LEU A 116 4.21 15.54 -11.37
N MET A 117 3.40 16.25 -12.17
CA MET A 117 3.28 16.02 -13.61
C MET A 117 4.08 17.07 -14.41
N LYS A 118 5.21 17.52 -13.89
CA LYS A 118 6.10 18.39 -14.66
C LYS A 118 6.72 17.59 -15.81
N PRO A 119 6.49 18.01 -17.07
CA PRO A 119 7.09 17.30 -18.21
C PRO A 119 8.62 17.34 -18.09
N ALA A 120 9.27 16.21 -18.34
CA ALA A 120 10.72 16.09 -18.38
C ALA A 120 11.28 16.69 -19.68
N TRP A 121 11.17 18.01 -19.86
CA TRP A 121 11.56 18.70 -21.10
C TRP A 121 13.02 18.46 -21.49
N HIS A 122 13.91 18.21 -20.53
CA HIS A 122 15.31 17.92 -20.80
C HIS A 122 15.54 16.56 -21.48
N GLU A 123 14.70 15.57 -21.22
CA GLU A 123 14.79 14.27 -21.87
C GLU A 123 14.00 14.18 -23.21
N LEU A 124 12.99 15.04 -23.35
CA LEU A 124 12.16 15.05 -24.57
C LEU A 124 12.91 15.60 -25.80
N GLY A 125 13.86 16.51 -25.62
CA GLY A 125 14.58 17.17 -26.72
C GLY A 125 15.34 16.19 -27.62
N ASP A 126 15.96 15.17 -27.04
CA ASP A 126 16.79 14.21 -27.78
C ASP A 126 16.01 12.98 -28.29
N ARG A 127 14.83 12.71 -27.75
CA ARG A 127 14.03 11.51 -28.05
C ARG A 127 12.73 11.75 -28.80
N ALA A 128 12.24 12.98 -28.88
CA ALA A 128 10.96 13.36 -29.52
C ALA A 128 10.84 12.88 -30.98
N ARG A 129 11.94 12.58 -31.64
CA ARG A 129 11.95 12.07 -33.02
C ARG A 129 11.62 10.58 -33.17
N ARG A 130 11.60 9.80 -32.07
CA ARG A 130 11.42 8.33 -32.09
C ARG A 130 10.10 7.82 -31.49
N VAL A 131 9.32 8.65 -30.84
CA VAL A 131 8.21 8.25 -29.94
C VAL A 131 6.79 8.22 -30.54
N PRO A 132 6.41 8.93 -31.62
CA PRO A 132 4.98 9.08 -31.95
C PRO A 132 4.22 7.79 -32.29
N GLY A 133 4.90 6.74 -32.73
CA GLY A 133 4.24 5.48 -33.14
C GLY A 133 4.03 4.45 -32.03
N LEU A 134 4.80 4.52 -30.95
CA LEU A 134 4.86 3.45 -29.95
C LEU A 134 3.84 3.63 -28.80
N LEU A 135 3.59 4.88 -28.39
CA LEU A 135 2.67 5.17 -27.29
C LEU A 135 1.19 4.92 -27.66
N GLY A 136 0.80 5.23 -28.88
CA GLY A 136 -0.57 4.99 -29.36
C GLY A 136 -0.92 3.51 -29.44
N GLY A 137 0.02 2.69 -29.87
CA GLY A 137 -0.16 1.24 -29.99
C GLY A 137 -0.20 0.51 -28.64
N ALA A 138 0.61 0.94 -27.69
CA ALA A 138 0.68 0.33 -26.35
C ALA A 138 -0.56 0.64 -25.49
N LEU A 139 -1.03 1.89 -25.52
CA LEU A 139 -2.22 2.30 -24.83
C LEU A 139 -3.49 1.64 -25.40
N TRP A 140 -3.53 1.50 -26.73
CA TRP A 140 -4.64 0.82 -27.41
C TRP A 140 -4.65 -0.70 -27.10
N ALA A 141 -3.50 -1.35 -27.07
CA ALA A 141 -3.37 -2.77 -26.74
C ALA A 141 -3.76 -3.06 -25.26
N TRP A 142 -3.45 -2.15 -24.34
CA TRP A 142 -3.86 -2.25 -22.92
C TRP A 142 -5.37 -2.13 -22.77
N MET A 143 -6.01 -1.16 -23.42
CA MET A 143 -7.46 -0.98 -23.37
C MET A 143 -8.25 -2.09 -24.09
N ALA A 144 -7.71 -2.68 -25.15
CA ALA A 144 -8.42 -3.64 -25.97
C ALA A 144 -8.33 -5.10 -25.51
N GLN A 145 -7.34 -5.49 -24.69
CA GLN A 145 -7.06 -6.91 -24.42
C GLN A 145 -7.23 -7.38 -22.98
N GLY A 146 -7.50 -6.52 -22.00
CA GLY A 146 -7.77 -6.93 -20.60
C GLY A 146 -6.73 -7.87 -19.96
N LYS A 147 -5.51 -7.94 -20.50
CA LYS A 147 -4.46 -8.85 -20.05
C LYS A 147 -3.66 -8.23 -18.91
N SER A 148 -3.24 -9.08 -17.97
CA SER A 148 -2.40 -8.75 -16.82
C SER A 148 -1.30 -7.75 -17.17
N LEU A 149 -1.19 -6.68 -16.40
CA LEU A 149 -0.19 -5.62 -16.54
C LEU A 149 1.25 -6.14 -16.60
N THR A 150 1.56 -7.26 -15.95
CA THR A 150 2.89 -7.87 -15.94
C THR A 150 3.39 -8.28 -17.33
N ASN A 151 2.52 -8.90 -18.16
CA ASN A 151 2.92 -9.34 -19.51
C ASN A 151 3.02 -8.19 -20.52
N ALA A 152 2.34 -7.08 -20.28
CA ALA A 152 2.48 -5.87 -21.09
C ALA A 152 3.81 -5.17 -20.78
N PHE A 153 4.21 -5.15 -19.50
CA PHE A 153 5.45 -4.50 -19.03
C PHE A 153 6.72 -5.19 -19.51
N GLU A 154 6.77 -6.53 -19.51
CA GLU A 154 7.94 -7.27 -20.01
C GLU A 154 8.25 -6.98 -21.49
N ARG A 155 7.21 -6.72 -22.28
CA ARG A 155 7.38 -6.37 -23.71
C ARG A 155 7.65 -4.89 -23.95
N MET A 156 7.25 -4.02 -23.03
CA MET A 156 7.43 -2.57 -23.14
C MET A 156 8.76 -2.09 -22.57
N GLY A 157 9.40 -2.85 -21.67
CA GLY A 157 10.64 -2.44 -21.01
C GLY A 157 11.81 -2.09 -21.94
N ALA A 158 11.83 -2.67 -23.16
CA ALA A 158 12.88 -2.40 -24.15
C ALA A 158 12.56 -1.20 -25.10
N ALA A 159 11.32 -0.69 -25.11
CA ALA A 159 10.85 0.25 -26.12
C ALA A 159 10.31 1.59 -25.56
N LEU A 160 10.11 1.71 -24.24
CA LEU A 160 9.58 2.93 -23.65
C LEU A 160 10.67 3.95 -23.30
N PRO A 161 10.39 5.26 -23.47
CA PRO A 161 11.21 6.28 -22.83
C PRO A 161 11.18 6.08 -21.32
N THR A 162 12.29 6.38 -20.65
CA THR A 162 12.48 6.15 -19.22
C THR A 162 11.46 6.88 -18.33
N GLY A 163 10.74 7.88 -18.86
CA GLY A 163 9.63 8.58 -18.21
C GLY A 163 9.20 9.79 -19.03
N VAL A 164 7.90 10.12 -18.96
CA VAL A 164 7.33 11.33 -19.59
C VAL A 164 7.45 12.52 -18.64
N PHE A 165 7.46 12.25 -17.33
CA PHE A 165 7.49 13.26 -16.28
C PHE A 165 8.73 13.11 -15.41
N ASP A 166 9.22 14.23 -14.89
CA ASP A 166 10.25 14.25 -13.86
C ASP A 166 9.62 13.92 -12.50
N ASN A 167 10.23 12.98 -11.75
CA ASN A 167 9.77 12.60 -10.42
C ASN A 167 10.62 13.22 -9.28
N GLU A 168 11.60 14.04 -9.57
CA GLU A 168 12.41 14.73 -8.54
C GLU A 168 11.54 15.68 -7.69
N GLY A 169 10.51 16.28 -8.32
CA GLY A 169 9.52 17.09 -7.61
C GLY A 169 8.79 16.36 -6.48
N ILE A 170 8.62 15.04 -6.58
CA ILE A 170 8.07 14.20 -5.50
C ILE A 170 8.99 14.25 -4.29
N HIS A 171 10.27 13.94 -4.51
CA HIS A 171 11.27 13.96 -3.45
C HIS A 171 11.32 15.32 -2.76
N GLU A 172 11.45 16.41 -3.52
CA GLU A 172 11.55 17.76 -2.98
C GLU A 172 10.34 18.19 -2.16
N GLN A 173 9.13 17.89 -2.64
CA GLN A 173 7.89 18.26 -1.91
C GLN A 173 7.76 17.47 -0.61
N VAL A 174 7.97 16.16 -0.65
CA VAL A 174 7.89 15.30 0.53
C VAL A 174 8.98 15.66 1.53
N GLN A 175 10.19 15.97 1.06
CA GLN A 175 11.27 16.44 1.91
C GLN A 175 10.88 17.72 2.66
N ARG A 176 10.39 18.74 1.93
CA ARG A 176 9.92 20.00 2.54
C ARG A 176 8.80 19.75 3.57
N LEU A 177 7.89 18.80 3.28
CA LEU A 177 6.81 18.45 4.20
C LEU A 177 7.31 17.81 5.48
N PHE A 178 8.33 16.95 5.39
CA PHE A 178 8.86 16.19 6.53
C PHE A 178 10.03 16.88 7.25
N ASP A 179 10.59 17.94 6.69
CA ASP A 179 11.57 18.80 7.35
C ASP A 179 10.90 19.82 8.32
N LYS A 180 9.55 19.87 8.33
CA LYS A 180 8.82 20.73 9.27
C LYS A 180 8.96 20.26 10.73
N PRO A 181 8.90 21.18 11.72
CA PRO A 181 8.97 20.81 13.12
C PRO A 181 7.96 19.72 13.52
N GLY A 182 8.43 18.72 14.26
CA GLY A 182 7.60 17.59 14.72
C GLY A 182 7.48 16.44 13.71
N ARG A 183 8.06 16.57 12.53
CA ARG A 183 8.11 15.54 11.48
C ARG A 183 9.55 15.08 11.24
N SER A 184 9.72 13.99 10.48
CA SER A 184 11.04 13.46 10.14
C SER A 184 11.08 12.84 8.75
N ASN A 185 12.12 13.11 7.99
CA ASN A 185 12.47 12.46 6.74
C ASN A 185 13.40 11.24 6.95
N ASP A 186 13.59 10.79 8.19
CA ASP A 186 14.42 9.63 8.58
C ASP A 186 13.56 8.57 9.26
N PHE A 187 13.49 7.36 8.71
CA PHE A 187 12.73 6.23 9.24
C PHE A 187 13.05 5.90 10.70
N ARG A 188 14.33 6.01 11.09
CA ARG A 188 14.84 5.68 12.44
C ARG A 188 14.39 6.67 13.52
N ARG A 189 13.89 7.84 13.10
CA ARG A 189 13.41 8.90 14.00
C ARG A 189 11.90 8.89 14.16
N LEU A 190 11.18 8.04 13.43
CA LEU A 190 9.75 7.87 13.57
C LEU A 190 9.42 7.09 14.85
N ARG A 191 8.27 7.41 15.46
CA ARG A 191 7.74 6.68 16.61
C ARG A 191 7.26 5.28 16.23
N ALA A 192 6.55 5.18 15.12
CA ALA A 192 6.03 3.94 14.57
C ALA A 192 6.94 3.41 13.47
N ARG A 193 6.89 2.13 13.18
CA ARG A 193 7.56 1.56 12.03
C ARG A 193 6.87 2.03 10.75
N LEU A 194 7.67 2.40 9.77
CA LEU A 194 7.20 2.70 8.41
C LEU A 194 7.99 1.82 7.44
N THR A 195 7.28 1.14 6.55
CA THR A 195 7.91 0.44 5.43
C THR A 195 7.31 0.89 4.12
N LEU A 196 8.14 1.40 3.24
CA LEU A 196 7.78 1.81 1.89
C LEU A 196 8.39 0.81 0.92
N VAL A 197 7.56 0.23 0.04
CA VAL A 197 8.03 -0.84 -0.84
C VAL A 197 8.15 -0.34 -2.26
N ALA A 198 9.36 -0.45 -2.82
CA ALA A 198 9.63 -0.33 -4.25
C ALA A 198 10.04 -1.68 -4.84
N THR A 199 10.27 -1.73 -6.13
CA THR A 199 10.80 -2.90 -6.84
C THR A 199 12.19 -2.56 -7.39
N GLU A 200 13.22 -3.32 -7.05
CA GLU A 200 14.54 -3.21 -7.66
C GLU A 200 14.45 -3.66 -9.12
N LEU A 201 14.87 -2.81 -10.04
CA LEU A 201 14.63 -3.03 -11.47
C LEU A 201 15.41 -4.23 -12.03
N ASP A 202 16.66 -4.43 -11.59
CA ASP A 202 17.54 -5.47 -12.13
C ASP A 202 17.18 -6.87 -11.66
N THR A 203 16.73 -6.99 -10.39
CA THR A 203 16.39 -8.29 -9.78
C THR A 203 14.91 -8.61 -9.78
N GLY A 204 14.04 -7.59 -9.91
CA GLY A 204 12.60 -7.71 -9.71
C GLY A 204 12.21 -7.99 -8.24
N GLU A 205 13.16 -7.85 -7.31
CA GLU A 205 12.90 -8.08 -5.90
C GLU A 205 12.27 -6.85 -5.22
N ALA A 206 11.49 -7.12 -4.17
CA ALA A 206 10.91 -6.04 -3.37
C ALA A 206 11.99 -5.39 -2.50
N ALA A 207 12.08 -4.06 -2.53
CA ALA A 207 12.95 -3.23 -1.71
C ALA A 207 12.13 -2.59 -0.58
N PRO A 208 12.15 -3.15 0.65
CA PRO A 208 11.35 -2.66 1.78
C PRO A 208 12.08 -1.57 2.55
N PHE A 209 12.10 -0.35 2.04
CA PHE A 209 12.70 0.83 2.70
C PHE A 209 12.09 1.04 4.09
N GLY A 210 12.94 1.33 5.06
CA GLY A 210 12.58 1.48 6.47
C GLY A 210 12.79 0.21 7.31
N ARG A 211 13.12 -0.93 6.70
CA ARG A 211 13.64 -2.10 7.41
C ARG A 211 15.15 -1.99 7.67
N PRO A 212 15.71 -2.75 8.64
CA PRO A 212 17.15 -2.76 8.87
C PRO A 212 17.94 -3.00 7.57
N GLY A 213 18.93 -2.17 7.32
CA GLY A 213 19.69 -2.15 6.07
C GLY A 213 19.07 -1.32 4.93
N TRP A 214 17.82 -0.85 5.09
CA TRP A 214 17.09 0.01 4.16
C TRP A 214 16.59 1.31 4.80
N ASP A 215 16.83 1.48 6.09
CA ASP A 215 16.33 2.57 6.93
C ASP A 215 17.17 3.84 6.91
N HIS A 216 18.33 3.79 6.26
CA HIS A 216 19.22 4.94 6.07
C HIS A 216 18.83 5.83 4.88
N VAL A 217 18.02 5.31 3.96
CA VAL A 217 17.50 6.07 2.82
C VAL A 217 16.47 7.09 3.31
N PRO A 218 16.49 8.37 2.86
CA PRO A 218 15.47 9.32 3.23
C PRO A 218 14.06 8.86 2.83
N ILE A 219 13.05 9.11 3.69
CA ILE A 219 11.65 8.73 3.42
C ILE A 219 11.18 9.32 2.09
N SER A 220 11.50 10.57 1.81
CA SER A 220 11.16 11.25 0.56
C SER A 220 11.72 10.53 -0.69
N ARG A 221 12.94 10.01 -0.60
CA ARG A 221 13.58 9.26 -1.69
C ARG A 221 12.95 7.87 -1.85
N ALA A 222 12.60 7.22 -0.75
CA ALA A 222 11.89 5.94 -0.76
C ALA A 222 10.47 6.07 -1.34
N ILE A 223 9.74 7.17 -1.05
CA ILE A 223 8.44 7.48 -1.67
C ILE A 223 8.62 7.68 -3.17
N GLN A 224 9.61 8.47 -3.59
CA GLN A 224 9.89 8.70 -5.00
C GLN A 224 10.14 7.38 -5.73
N ALA A 225 10.98 6.50 -5.18
CA ALA A 225 11.27 5.17 -5.74
C ALA A 225 10.01 4.29 -5.81
N SER A 226 9.22 4.28 -4.72
CA SER A 226 7.98 3.51 -4.64
C SER A 226 6.88 4.00 -5.59
N ALA A 227 6.93 5.26 -6.02
CA ALA A 227 5.97 5.88 -6.95
C ALA A 227 6.49 6.00 -8.39
N ALA A 228 7.70 5.50 -8.68
CA ALA A 228 8.32 5.57 -10.00
C ALA A 228 7.70 4.56 -10.98
N LEU A 229 6.44 4.82 -11.39
CA LEU A 229 5.72 3.95 -12.33
C LEU A 229 6.36 4.04 -13.72
N PRO A 230 6.90 2.92 -14.25
CA PRO A 230 7.53 2.89 -15.57
C PRO A 230 6.58 3.39 -16.66
N GLY A 231 7.14 4.16 -17.58
CA GLY A 231 6.39 4.86 -18.62
C GLY A 231 5.85 6.23 -18.21
N LEU A 232 5.61 6.48 -16.93
CA LEU A 232 5.29 7.82 -16.41
C LEU A 232 6.53 8.51 -15.85
N PHE A 233 7.31 7.79 -15.03
CA PHE A 233 8.48 8.32 -14.35
C PHE A 233 9.73 7.49 -14.65
N PRO A 234 10.92 8.11 -14.66
CA PRO A 234 12.17 7.37 -14.75
C PRO A 234 12.40 6.54 -13.48
N PRO A 235 13.13 5.41 -13.57
CA PRO A 235 13.63 4.70 -12.41
C PRO A 235 14.46 5.60 -11.50
N VAL A 236 14.34 5.40 -10.19
CA VAL A 236 15.09 6.16 -9.19
C VAL A 236 16.36 5.42 -8.83
N GLU A 237 17.51 6.06 -8.99
CA GLU A 237 18.78 5.51 -8.57
C GLU A 237 19.03 5.80 -7.08
N ILE A 238 19.31 4.74 -6.31
CA ILE A 238 19.72 4.79 -4.90
C ILE A 238 20.89 3.83 -4.75
N GLU A 239 22.06 4.36 -4.38
CA GLU A 239 23.29 3.59 -4.12
C GLU A 239 23.71 2.68 -5.29
N GLY A 240 23.60 3.17 -6.52
CA GLY A 240 23.96 2.46 -7.73
C GLY A 240 22.96 1.38 -8.20
N LYS A 241 21.81 1.28 -7.57
CA LYS A 241 20.71 0.42 -7.94
C LYS A 241 19.51 1.24 -8.40
N HIS A 242 18.72 0.67 -9.33
CA HIS A 242 17.54 1.35 -9.87
C HIS A 242 16.26 0.75 -9.32
N TYR A 243 15.34 1.62 -8.93
CA TYR A 243 14.06 1.24 -8.32
C TYR A 243 12.89 1.81 -9.11
N VAL A 244 11.83 1.02 -9.16
CA VAL A 244 10.56 1.36 -9.80
C VAL A 244 9.40 1.07 -8.83
N ASP A 245 8.19 1.46 -9.23
CA ASP A 245 6.99 1.35 -8.41
C ASP A 245 6.79 -0.07 -7.85
N GLY A 246 6.56 -0.15 -6.54
CA GLY A 246 6.36 -1.41 -5.83
C GLY A 246 5.10 -2.16 -6.23
N ALA A 247 4.10 -1.46 -6.77
CA ALA A 247 2.86 -2.07 -7.25
C ALA A 247 3.06 -3.01 -8.45
N LEU A 248 4.19 -2.91 -9.16
CA LEU A 248 4.55 -3.86 -10.23
C LEU A 248 4.68 -5.29 -9.71
N LYS A 249 5.10 -5.47 -8.48
CA LYS A 249 5.21 -6.81 -7.86
C LYS A 249 3.93 -7.17 -7.13
N LYS A 250 3.41 -6.28 -6.29
CA LYS A 250 2.13 -6.42 -5.56
C LYS A 250 1.54 -5.04 -5.28
N THR A 251 0.23 -4.90 -5.41
CA THR A 251 -0.45 -3.65 -5.08
C THR A 251 -0.39 -3.33 -3.59
N VAL A 252 -0.50 -4.36 -2.73
CA VAL A 252 -0.36 -4.25 -1.27
C VAL A 252 0.69 -5.24 -0.78
N HIS A 253 1.67 -4.76 -0.01
CA HIS A 253 2.71 -5.58 0.60
C HIS A 253 2.39 -5.91 2.09
N ALA A 254 1.17 -6.38 2.35
CA ALA A 254 0.66 -6.68 3.69
C ALA A 254 1.50 -7.70 4.48
N THR A 255 2.15 -8.64 3.78
CA THR A 255 3.04 -9.64 4.39
C THR A 255 4.18 -9.02 5.17
N VAL A 256 4.65 -7.83 4.77
CA VAL A 256 5.71 -7.10 5.49
C VAL A 256 5.31 -6.80 6.94
N ALA A 257 4.04 -6.43 7.18
CA ALA A 257 3.54 -6.20 8.53
C ALA A 257 3.27 -7.51 9.29
N LEU A 258 2.78 -8.53 8.58
CA LEU A 258 2.49 -9.85 9.19
C LEU A 258 3.77 -10.53 9.70
N ASP A 259 4.86 -10.44 8.95
CA ASP A 259 6.17 -10.99 9.33
C ASP A 259 6.71 -10.36 10.63
N GLU A 260 6.27 -9.16 10.97
CA GLU A 260 6.61 -8.43 12.19
C GLU A 260 5.74 -8.82 13.40
N GLY A 261 4.78 -9.71 13.21
CA GLY A 261 3.93 -10.27 14.27
C GLY A 261 2.93 -9.27 14.83
N VAL A 262 2.25 -8.50 13.98
CA VAL A 262 1.13 -7.64 14.37
C VAL A 262 -0.10 -8.48 14.72
N ASP A 263 -0.93 -7.98 15.65
CA ASP A 263 -2.14 -8.67 16.09
C ASP A 263 -3.36 -8.33 15.22
N LEU A 264 -3.36 -7.15 14.60
CA LEU A 264 -4.39 -6.67 13.67
C LEU A 264 -3.72 -5.95 12.50
N LEU A 265 -4.12 -6.32 11.30
CA LEU A 265 -3.73 -5.63 10.06
C LEU A 265 -4.98 -5.14 9.34
N ILE A 266 -5.03 -3.83 9.05
CA ILE A 266 -6.06 -3.21 8.22
C ILE A 266 -5.42 -2.87 6.89
N CYS A 267 -5.98 -3.38 5.79
CA CYS A 267 -5.53 -3.11 4.44
C CYS A 267 -6.56 -2.23 3.72
N LEU A 268 -6.09 -1.17 3.06
CA LEU A 268 -6.86 -0.36 2.13
C LEU A 268 -6.31 -0.61 0.72
N ASN A 269 -7.21 -1.01 -0.21
CA ASN A 269 -6.83 -1.40 -1.59
C ASN A 269 -7.98 -1.11 -2.55
#